data_cace7ae0945234394d21a64a42700f61
#
_entry.id   cace7ae0945234394d21a64a42700f61
#
_cell.length_a   1.000
_cell.length_b   1.000
_cell.length_c   1.000
_cell.angle_alpha   90.00
_cell.angle_beta   90.00
_cell.angle_gamma   90.00
#
_symmetry.space_group_name_H-M   'P 1'
#
loop_
_entity.id
_entity.type
_entity.pdbx_description
1 polymer ?
#
loop_
_entity_poly.entity_id
_entity_poly.type
_entity_poly.pdbx_seq_one_letter_code
_entity_poly.pdbx_strand_id
1 'polypeptide(L)'
;YQSLLRKEGIPYTIIDRNVKGITRTMGIFISNYHAIKGLEFDNIIMPECSDNMFRNNLQNYNDEKKKEKELELSKVIYVGISRAKENLIISHCDELLNIIPKDNNICNFYIGE
;
A
#
# COMPACT_ATOMS: atom_id res chain seq x y z
N TYR A 1 -1.73 10.88 -6.90
CA TYR A 1 -2.99 10.91 -6.13
C TYR A 1 -3.28 12.27 -5.51
N GLN A 2 -2.26 12.94 -4.97
CA GLN A 2 -2.42 14.28 -4.41
C GLN A 2 -3.01 15.28 -5.42
N SER A 3 -2.52 15.26 -6.65
CA SER A 3 -2.99 16.15 -7.72
C SER A 3 -4.46 15.92 -8.04
N LEU A 4 -4.90 14.67 -8.04
CA LEU A 4 -6.30 14.32 -8.29
C LEU A 4 -7.19 14.80 -7.15
N LEU A 5 -6.80 14.59 -5.92
CA LEU A 5 -7.56 15.05 -4.76
C LEU A 5 -7.70 16.57 -4.75
N ARG A 6 -6.64 17.29 -5.09
CA ARG A 6 -6.68 18.76 -5.22
C ARG A 6 -7.65 19.21 -6.30
N LYS A 7 -7.60 18.56 -7.46
CA LYS A 7 -8.46 18.85 -8.59
C LYS A 7 -9.94 18.67 -8.24
N GLU A 8 -10.26 17.61 -7.51
CA GLU A 8 -11.63 17.32 -7.09
C GLU A 8 -12.07 18.07 -5.83
N GLY A 9 -11.22 18.92 -5.28
CA GLY A 9 -11.54 19.66 -4.07
C GLY A 9 -11.66 18.83 -2.81
N ILE A 10 -11.04 17.66 -2.78
CA ILE A 10 -11.07 16.74 -1.64
C ILE A 10 -9.90 17.04 -0.71
N PRO A 11 -10.14 17.46 0.53
CA PRO A 11 -9.06 17.71 1.48
C PRO A 11 -8.36 16.43 1.90
N TYR A 12 -7.04 16.49 2.05
CA TYR A 12 -6.22 15.36 2.51
C TYR A 12 -5.08 15.87 3.39
N THR A 13 -4.53 14.97 4.20
CA THR A 13 -3.38 15.24 5.05
C THR A 13 -2.25 14.27 4.69
N ILE A 14 -1.04 14.78 4.56
CA ILE A 14 0.14 13.95 4.31
C ILE A 14 0.75 13.56 5.66
N ILE A 15 0.92 12.26 5.86
CA ILE A 15 1.61 11.73 7.03
C ILE A 15 3.05 11.40 6.62
N ASP A 16 4.01 12.04 7.29
CA ASP A 16 5.42 11.75 7.15
C ASP A 16 6.03 11.40 8.52
N ARG A 17 7.31 11.09 8.55
CA ARG A 17 8.00 10.69 9.78
C ARG A 17 8.01 11.75 10.88
N ASN A 18 7.78 13.00 10.53
CA ASN A 18 7.82 14.14 11.45
C ASN A 18 6.46 14.48 12.06
N VAL A 19 5.39 13.88 11.54
CA VAL A 19 4.04 14.16 12.03
C VAL A 19 3.76 13.31 13.27
N LYS A 20 3.54 13.99 14.39
CA LYS A 20 3.19 13.36 15.67
C LYS A 20 1.75 13.71 16.03
N GLY A 21 1.02 12.75 16.58
CA GLY A 21 -0.27 13.02 17.19
C GLY A 21 -1.50 13.02 16.28
N ILE A 22 -1.48 12.29 15.17
CA ILE A 22 -2.61 12.19 14.23
C ILE A 22 -3.74 11.27 14.75
N THR A 23 -3.73 10.90 15.98
CA THR A 23 -4.46 9.77 16.53
C THR A 23 -5.99 9.88 16.51
N ARG A 24 -6.61 10.99 16.13
CA ARG A 24 -8.08 11.16 16.20
C ARG A 24 -8.70 12.06 15.15
N THR A 25 -8.00 12.41 14.08
CA THR A 25 -8.58 13.22 13.01
C THR A 25 -9.30 12.34 12.00
N MET A 26 -10.50 12.72 11.63
CA MET A 26 -11.22 12.10 10.53
C MET A 26 -10.76 12.70 9.21
N GLY A 27 -10.73 11.91 8.15
CA GLY A 27 -10.38 12.41 6.82
C GLY A 27 -9.55 11.43 6.02
N ILE A 28 -9.03 11.95 4.91
CA ILE A 28 -8.17 11.19 4.02
C ILE A 28 -6.72 11.52 4.33
N PHE A 29 -5.93 10.46 4.49
CA PHE A 29 -4.50 10.56 4.74
C PHE A 29 -3.73 9.89 3.60
N ILE A 30 -2.65 10.53 3.17
CA ILE A 30 -1.71 9.96 2.21
C ILE A 30 -0.39 9.76 2.90
N SER A 31 0.18 8.57 2.81
CA SER A 31 1.42 8.24 3.47
C SER A 31 2.21 7.17 2.72
N ASN A 32 3.45 7.02 3.09
CA ASN A 32 4.23 5.84 2.74
C ASN A 32 4.20 4.81 3.88
N TYR A 33 4.62 3.60 3.60
CA TYR A 33 4.55 2.49 4.55
C TYR A 33 5.40 2.72 5.81
N HIS A 34 6.51 3.40 5.69
CA HIS A 34 7.41 3.65 6.82
C HIS A 34 6.83 4.65 7.83
N ALA A 35 6.06 5.62 7.34
CA ALA A 35 5.49 6.66 8.19
C ALA A 35 4.29 6.18 8.99
N ILE A 36 3.62 5.11 8.57
CA ILE A 36 2.43 4.58 9.24
C ILE A 36 2.70 3.48 10.26
N LYS A 37 3.96 3.12 10.45
CA LYS A 37 4.34 2.10 11.42
C LYS A 37 3.89 2.51 12.82
N GLY A 38 3.12 1.65 13.48
CA GLY A 38 2.56 1.93 14.80
C GLY A 38 1.22 2.68 14.79
N LEU A 39 0.71 3.07 13.61
CA LEU A 39 -0.60 3.69 13.46
C LEU A 39 -1.61 2.65 12.97
N GLU A 40 -2.90 2.92 13.22
CA GLU A 40 -3.99 2.08 12.73
C GLU A 40 -5.06 2.95 12.11
N PHE A 41 -5.71 2.43 11.08
CA PHE A 41 -6.76 3.13 10.34
C PHE A 41 -7.94 2.18 10.11
N ASP A 42 -9.14 2.73 10.11
CA ASP A 42 -10.34 1.91 9.84
C ASP A 42 -10.30 1.35 8.42
N ASN A 43 -9.93 2.18 7.45
CA ASN A 43 -9.88 1.80 6.04
C ASN A 43 -8.52 2.13 5.44
N ILE A 44 -7.95 1.18 4.71
CA ILE A 44 -6.70 1.38 3.98
C ILE A 44 -6.89 1.01 2.52
N ILE A 45 -6.39 1.87 1.65
CA ILE A 45 -6.32 1.62 0.21
C ILE A 45 -4.85 1.52 -0.16
N MET A 46 -4.45 0.40 -0.73
CA MET A 46 -3.10 0.16 -1.24
C MET A 46 -3.16 0.08 -2.76
N PRO A 47 -2.92 1.19 -3.46
CA PRO A 47 -2.99 1.19 -4.92
C PRO A 47 -1.72 0.64 -5.56
N GLU A 48 -1.86 0.22 -6.82
CA GLU A 48 -0.73 -0.16 -7.68
C GLU A 48 0.12 -1.32 -7.15
N CYS A 49 -0.53 -2.29 -6.52
CA CYS A 49 0.15 -3.50 -6.05
C CYS A 49 0.33 -4.53 -7.17
N SER A 50 0.93 -4.11 -8.28
CA SER A 50 1.17 -4.94 -9.46
C SER A 50 2.56 -5.54 -9.46
N ASP A 51 2.65 -6.82 -9.78
CA ASP A 51 3.91 -7.56 -9.78
C ASP A 51 4.91 -7.04 -10.82
N ASN A 52 4.41 -6.61 -11.98
CA ASN A 52 5.24 -6.09 -13.06
C ASN A 52 6.03 -4.83 -12.67
N MET A 53 5.40 -3.92 -11.96
CA MET A 53 6.07 -2.69 -11.50
C MET A 53 7.26 -3.02 -10.59
N PHE A 54 7.08 -3.97 -9.70
CA PHE A 54 8.13 -4.41 -8.79
C PHE A 54 9.26 -5.13 -9.54
N ARG A 55 8.93 -6.06 -10.42
CA ARG A 55 9.92 -6.82 -11.21
C ARG A 55 10.75 -5.94 -12.11
N ASN A 56 10.14 -4.94 -12.74
CA ASN A 56 10.86 -4.00 -13.60
C ASN A 56 11.94 -3.24 -12.83
N ASN A 57 11.69 -2.93 -11.57
CA ASN A 57 12.68 -2.26 -10.73
C ASN A 57 13.83 -3.17 -10.30
N LEU A 58 13.71 -4.49 -10.48
CA LEU A 58 14.72 -5.47 -10.07
C LEU A 58 15.61 -5.97 -11.20
N GLN A 59 15.39 -5.56 -12.45
CA GLN A 59 16.07 -6.11 -13.62
C GLN A 59 17.60 -6.00 -13.56
N ASN A 60 18.12 -4.99 -12.88
CA ASN A 60 19.56 -4.71 -12.80
C ASN A 60 20.26 -5.35 -11.60
N TYR A 61 19.53 -6.11 -10.79
CA TYR A 61 20.09 -6.74 -9.59
C TYR A 61 20.40 -8.21 -9.84
N ASN A 62 21.41 -8.74 -9.14
CA ASN A 62 21.70 -10.18 -9.12
C ASN A 62 20.66 -10.94 -8.29
N ASP A 63 20.70 -12.28 -8.31
CA ASP A 63 19.69 -13.12 -7.65
C ASP A 63 19.64 -12.92 -6.14
N GLU A 64 20.78 -12.77 -5.49
CA GLU A 64 20.84 -12.51 -4.04
C GLU A 64 20.19 -11.18 -3.69
N LYS A 65 20.49 -10.14 -4.45
CA LYS A 65 19.92 -8.80 -4.25
C LYS A 65 18.43 -8.78 -4.52
N LYS A 66 17.96 -9.52 -5.52
CA LYS A 66 16.53 -9.69 -5.80
C LYS A 66 15.80 -10.29 -4.62
N LYS A 67 16.34 -11.34 -4.00
CA LYS A 67 15.76 -11.98 -2.82
C LYS A 67 15.69 -11.02 -1.63
N GLU A 68 16.74 -10.24 -1.40
CA GLU A 68 16.72 -9.20 -0.36
C GLU A 68 15.61 -8.18 -0.59
N LYS A 69 15.45 -7.71 -1.84
CA LYS A 69 14.41 -6.74 -2.20
C LYS A 69 13.01 -7.31 -2.06
N GLU A 70 12.81 -8.57 -2.42
CA GLU A 70 11.53 -9.25 -2.22
C GLU A 70 11.18 -9.37 -0.73
N LEU A 71 12.15 -9.70 0.11
CA LEU A 71 11.95 -9.77 1.55
C LEU A 71 11.61 -8.39 2.15
N GLU A 72 12.32 -7.35 1.74
CA GLU A 72 12.03 -5.97 2.15
C GLU A 72 10.60 -5.58 1.76
N LEU A 73 10.20 -5.88 0.53
CA LEU A 73 8.85 -5.61 0.05
C LEU A 73 7.80 -6.35 0.86
N SER A 74 8.04 -7.62 1.18
CA SER A 74 7.12 -8.43 2.01
C SER A 74 6.88 -7.78 3.36
N LYS A 75 7.93 -7.26 4.00
CA LYS A 75 7.83 -6.57 5.29
C LYS A 75 7.03 -5.28 5.18
N VAL A 76 7.28 -4.51 4.13
CA VAL A 76 6.59 -3.23 3.88
C VAL A 76 5.10 -3.47 3.62
N ILE A 77 4.77 -4.43 2.78
CA ILE A 77 3.37 -4.79 2.47
C ILE A 77 2.66 -5.30 3.72
N TYR A 78 3.32 -6.12 4.52
CA TYR A 78 2.76 -6.59 5.79
C TYR A 78 2.39 -5.43 6.73
N VAL A 79 3.26 -4.43 6.84
CA VAL A 79 2.98 -3.23 7.64
C VAL A 79 1.71 -2.54 7.13
N GLY A 80 1.59 -2.33 5.82
CA GLY A 80 0.41 -1.71 5.23
C GLY A 80 -0.86 -2.49 5.53
N ILE A 81 -0.86 -3.78 5.26
CA ILE A 81 -2.01 -4.67 5.47
C ILE A 81 -2.44 -4.70 6.93
N SER A 82 -1.48 -4.79 7.84
CA SER A 82 -1.76 -4.91 9.27
C SER A 82 -2.25 -3.62 9.94
N ARG A 83 -2.23 -2.48 9.24
CA ARG A 83 -2.74 -1.21 9.78
C ARG A 83 -4.24 -1.02 9.57
N ALA A 84 -4.90 -1.84 8.78
CA ALA A 84 -6.34 -1.76 8.54
C ALA A 84 -7.11 -2.44 9.67
N LYS A 85 -8.07 -1.72 10.27
CA LYS A 85 -8.95 -2.28 11.31
C LYS A 85 -10.19 -2.93 10.71
N GLU A 86 -10.80 -2.32 9.73
CA GLU A 86 -12.09 -2.75 9.18
C GLU A 86 -11.99 -3.17 7.71
N ASN A 87 -11.46 -2.31 6.86
CA ASN A 87 -11.43 -2.57 5.43
C ASN A 87 -10.05 -2.35 4.84
N LEU A 88 -9.66 -3.26 3.97
CA LEU A 88 -8.44 -3.17 3.19
C LEU A 88 -8.79 -3.35 1.71
N ILE A 89 -8.47 -2.36 0.90
CA ILE A 89 -8.66 -2.41 -0.55
C ILE A 89 -7.29 -2.38 -1.21
N ILE A 90 -7.02 -3.36 -2.05
CA ILE A 90 -5.78 -3.45 -2.81
C ILE A 90 -6.15 -3.38 -4.29
N SER A 91 -5.54 -2.46 -5.02
CA SER A 91 -5.74 -2.39 -6.46
C SER A 91 -4.47 -2.75 -7.23
N HIS A 92 -4.64 -3.32 -8.40
CA HIS A 92 -3.55 -3.66 -9.30
C HIS A 92 -4.06 -3.63 -10.75
N CYS A 93 -3.15 -3.40 -11.68
CA CYS A 93 -3.50 -3.34 -13.10
C CYS A 93 -3.28 -4.68 -13.80
N ASP A 94 -2.14 -5.27 -13.68
CA ASP A 94 -1.81 -6.56 -14.28
C ASP A 94 -1.91 -7.67 -13.25
N GLU A 95 -0.87 -8.44 -13.06
CA GLU A 95 -0.79 -9.46 -12.03
C GLU A 95 -0.64 -8.82 -10.65
N LEU A 96 -1.42 -9.31 -9.69
CA LEU A 96 -1.25 -8.92 -8.30
C LEU A 96 0.15 -9.34 -7.80
N LEU A 97 0.76 -8.53 -6.95
CA LEU A 97 2.03 -8.87 -6.31
C LEU A 97 2.00 -10.31 -5.79
N ASN A 98 3.02 -11.08 -6.14
CA ASN A 98 3.10 -12.51 -5.86
C ASN A 98 3.06 -12.85 -4.35
N ILE A 99 3.51 -11.92 -3.52
CA ILE A 99 3.52 -12.08 -2.06
C ILE A 99 2.14 -11.89 -1.41
N ILE A 100 1.17 -11.36 -2.14
CA ILE A 100 -0.21 -11.19 -1.64
C ILE A 100 -1.01 -12.44 -1.98
N PRO A 101 -1.66 -13.09 -0.99
CA PRO A 101 -2.42 -14.32 -1.25
C PRO A 101 -3.59 -14.08 -2.20
N LYS A 102 -3.73 -14.96 -3.19
CA LYS A 102 -4.83 -14.96 -4.17
C LYS A 102 -5.87 -16.01 -3.79
N ASP A 103 -6.38 -15.94 -2.58
CA ASP A 103 -7.30 -16.92 -2.03
C ASP A 103 -8.69 -16.30 -1.83
N ASN A 104 -9.70 -16.84 -2.53
CA ASN A 104 -11.08 -16.39 -2.42
C ASN A 104 -11.69 -16.55 -1.03
N ASN A 105 -11.12 -17.38 -0.19
CA ASN A 105 -11.54 -17.54 1.21
C ASN A 105 -11.02 -16.40 2.10
N ILE A 106 -9.98 -15.69 1.65
CA ILE A 106 -9.36 -14.58 2.38
C ILE A 106 -9.77 -13.24 1.78
N CYS A 107 -9.83 -13.16 0.44
CA CYS A 107 -10.06 -11.91 -0.29
C CYS A 107 -11.22 -12.05 -1.27
N ASN A 108 -11.94 -10.96 -1.47
CA ASN A 108 -12.90 -10.83 -2.55
C ASN A 108 -12.22 -10.16 -3.74
N PHE A 109 -12.36 -10.72 -4.93
CA PHE A 109 -11.76 -10.19 -6.14
C PHE A 109 -12.81 -9.56 -7.04
N TYR A 110 -12.54 -8.34 -7.50
CA TYR A 110 -13.41 -7.58 -8.38
C TYR A 110 -12.60 -7.15 -9.60
N ILE A 111 -13.20 -7.29 -10.77
CA ILE A 111 -12.61 -6.81 -12.03
C ILE A 111 -13.27 -5.48 -12.37
N GLY A 112 -12.45 -4.41 -12.43
CA GLY A 112 -12.89 -3.10 -12.86
C GLY A 112 -12.94 -3.02 -14.40
N GLU A 113 -13.89 -2.29 -14.90
CA GLU A 113 -14.00 -2.00 -16.33
C GLU A 113 -13.20 -0.75 -16.73
#